data_6fe8e725f595b3e81478f9046dd8298d
#
_entry.id   6fe8e725f595b3e81478f9046dd8298d
#
_cell.length_a   1.000
_cell.length_b   1.000
_cell.length_c   1.000
_cell.angle_alpha   90.00
_cell.angle_beta   90.00
_cell.angle_gamma   90.00
#
_symmetry.space_group_name_H-M   'P 1'
#
loop_
_entity.id
_entity.type
_entity.pdbx_description
1 polymer ?
#
loop_
_entity_poly.entity_id
_entity_poly.type
_entity_poly.pdbx_seq_one_letter_code
_entity_poly.pdbx_strand_id
1 'polypeptide(L)'
;MSAPRSGSLVGLYGVSCPSATSCFAVGSTLTKSGGSLVERWNGRAWSASTTPVPRNASFAALQSVSCTSAARCLAVGDDGSPGVYADSWNGTGWHLVPMTTTGGHIGAFSAVTCLAATSCAALGATTQFAASARSESAFWNGTRWKVARTA
;
A
#
# COMPACT_ATOMS: atom_id res chain seq x y z
N MET A 1 -16.47 -17.43 5.43
CA MET A 1 -15.86 -16.14 5.85
C MET A 1 -15.33 -16.32 7.26
N SER A 2 -14.03 -16.41 7.43
CA SER A 2 -13.45 -16.32 8.78
C SER A 2 -13.23 -14.84 9.04
N ALA A 3 -14.15 -14.23 9.78
CA ALA A 3 -13.96 -12.88 10.29
C ALA A 3 -12.71 -12.83 11.18
N PRO A 4 -11.93 -11.75 11.15
CA PRO A 4 -10.89 -11.54 12.15
C PRO A 4 -11.52 -11.65 13.54
N ARG A 5 -10.81 -12.32 14.46
CA ARG A 5 -11.29 -12.59 15.80
C ARG A 5 -11.65 -11.28 16.51
N SER A 6 -12.77 -11.31 17.23
CA SER A 6 -13.33 -10.20 18.00
C SER A 6 -12.25 -9.41 18.76
N GLY A 7 -12.16 -8.11 18.51
CA GLY A 7 -11.27 -7.17 19.20
C GLY A 7 -10.31 -6.38 18.31
N SER A 8 -10.21 -6.69 17.03
CA SER A 8 -9.40 -5.90 16.10
C SER A 8 -10.33 -5.08 15.20
N LEU A 9 -10.28 -3.77 15.30
CA LEU A 9 -10.85 -2.91 14.28
C LEU A 9 -10.03 -3.11 12.99
N VAL A 10 -10.72 -3.42 11.90
CA VAL A 10 -10.14 -3.72 10.61
C VAL A 10 -10.74 -2.76 9.62
N GLY A 11 -9.90 -2.09 8.84
CA GLY A 11 -10.32 -1.26 7.71
C GLY A 11 -9.73 -1.78 6.42
N LEU A 12 -10.55 -1.94 5.39
CA LEU A 12 -10.10 -2.17 4.00
C LEU A 12 -10.33 -0.88 3.23
N TYR A 13 -9.30 -0.40 2.52
CA TYR A 13 -9.29 0.91 1.88
C TYR A 13 -9.15 0.83 0.35
N GLY A 14 -8.56 -0.24 -0.16
CA GLY A 14 -8.35 -0.43 -1.59
C GLY A 14 -8.55 -1.87 -2.03
N VAL A 15 -8.98 -2.06 -3.26
CA VAL A 15 -9.17 -3.38 -3.88
C VAL A 15 -8.75 -3.34 -5.34
N SER A 16 -8.14 -4.43 -5.81
CA SER A 16 -7.78 -4.63 -7.22
C SER A 16 -8.01 -6.07 -7.61
N CYS A 17 -8.71 -6.28 -8.71
CA CYS A 17 -9.05 -7.61 -9.23
C CYS A 17 -8.51 -7.77 -10.66
N PRO A 18 -7.35 -8.38 -10.84
CA PRO A 18 -6.84 -8.69 -12.18
C PRO A 18 -7.67 -9.78 -12.91
N SER A 19 -8.50 -10.53 -12.18
CA SER A 19 -9.46 -11.47 -12.75
C SER A 19 -10.62 -11.73 -11.78
N ALA A 20 -11.69 -12.35 -12.24
CA ALA A 20 -12.83 -12.72 -11.41
C ALA A 20 -12.49 -13.71 -10.28
N THR A 21 -11.39 -14.44 -10.42
CA THR A 21 -10.92 -15.43 -9.44
C THR A 21 -9.71 -14.97 -8.64
N SER A 22 -9.26 -13.73 -8.82
CA SER A 22 -8.11 -13.19 -8.09
C SER A 22 -8.34 -11.73 -7.79
N CYS A 23 -8.54 -11.40 -6.52
CA CYS A 23 -8.55 -10.01 -6.04
C CYS A 23 -7.62 -9.89 -4.82
N PHE A 24 -7.12 -8.68 -4.63
CA PHE A 24 -6.44 -8.27 -3.40
C PHE A 24 -7.14 -7.04 -2.84
N ALA A 25 -7.49 -7.09 -1.56
CA ALA A 25 -7.96 -5.95 -0.81
C ALA A 25 -6.92 -5.63 0.27
N VAL A 26 -6.66 -4.34 0.48
CA VAL A 26 -5.63 -3.85 1.40
C VAL A 26 -6.20 -2.89 2.41
N GLY A 27 -5.56 -2.81 3.57
CA GLY A 27 -6.00 -1.94 4.65
C GLY A 27 -5.09 -2.00 5.87
N SER A 28 -5.69 -1.87 7.04
CA SER A 28 -4.98 -1.93 8.32
C SER A 28 -5.72 -2.73 9.37
N THR A 29 -4.98 -3.23 10.34
CA THR A 29 -5.50 -3.78 11.59
C THR A 29 -5.14 -2.86 12.74
N LEU A 30 -6.07 -2.56 13.62
CA LEU A 30 -5.81 -1.89 14.89
C LEU A 30 -5.46 -2.94 15.96
N THR A 31 -4.31 -3.57 15.80
CA THR A 31 -3.69 -4.36 16.87
C THR A 31 -2.74 -3.47 17.65
N LYS A 32 -2.36 -3.88 18.88
CA LYS A 32 -1.37 -3.15 19.70
C LYS A 32 -0.02 -2.92 18.98
N SER A 33 0.27 -3.71 17.96
CA SER A 33 1.49 -3.60 17.14
C SER A 33 1.25 -2.90 15.80
N GLY A 34 0.02 -2.42 15.52
CA GLY A 34 -0.35 -1.80 14.24
C GLY A 34 0.17 -2.61 13.04
N GLY A 35 -0.64 -2.95 12.07
CA GLY A 35 -0.16 -3.74 10.94
C GLY A 35 -1.00 -3.53 9.70
N SER A 36 -0.34 -3.64 8.55
CA SER A 36 -1.04 -3.70 7.29
C SER A 36 -1.84 -5.00 7.17
N LEU A 37 -2.99 -4.90 6.56
CA LEU A 37 -3.86 -6.03 6.26
C LEU A 37 -3.94 -6.21 4.75
N VAL A 38 -3.85 -7.45 4.33
CA VAL A 38 -4.18 -7.85 2.97
C VAL A 38 -5.17 -9.01 3.02
N GLU A 39 -6.22 -8.92 2.25
CA GLU A 39 -7.11 -10.03 1.98
C GLU A 39 -7.00 -10.43 0.51
N ARG A 40 -6.87 -11.73 0.27
CA ARG A 40 -6.81 -12.32 -1.07
C ARG A 40 -8.04 -13.16 -1.35
N TRP A 41 -8.69 -12.86 -2.47
CA TRP A 41 -9.75 -13.69 -3.06
C TRP A 41 -9.17 -14.69 -4.04
N ASN A 42 -9.57 -15.96 -3.95
CA ASN A 42 -9.11 -17.05 -4.80
C ASN A 42 -10.19 -17.59 -5.75
N GLY A 43 -11.27 -16.84 -5.94
CA GLY A 43 -12.46 -17.28 -6.71
C GLY A 43 -13.52 -17.98 -5.87
N ARG A 44 -13.21 -18.33 -4.61
CA ARG A 44 -14.13 -19.06 -3.73
C ARG A 44 -14.22 -18.45 -2.31
N ALA A 45 -13.11 -17.98 -1.78
CA ALA A 45 -13.04 -17.47 -0.42
C ALA A 45 -11.97 -16.36 -0.29
N TRP A 46 -12.18 -15.45 0.64
CA TRP A 46 -11.18 -14.48 1.09
C TRP A 46 -10.29 -15.10 2.17
N SER A 47 -9.02 -14.80 2.13
CA SER A 47 -8.04 -15.17 3.15
C SER A 47 -7.22 -13.95 3.56
N ALA A 48 -7.15 -13.68 4.86
CA ALA A 48 -6.42 -12.55 5.42
C ALA A 48 -4.96 -12.93 5.73
N SER A 49 -4.05 -11.99 5.49
CA SER A 49 -2.65 -12.05 5.86
C SER A 49 -2.12 -10.64 6.18
N THR A 50 -0.94 -10.59 6.79
CA THR A 50 -0.20 -9.34 6.99
C THR A 50 0.91 -9.23 5.96
N THR A 51 1.38 -8.00 5.71
CA THR A 51 2.55 -7.74 4.87
C THR A 51 3.73 -7.26 5.72
N PRO A 52 4.96 -7.29 5.19
CA PRO A 52 6.08 -6.65 5.84
C PRO A 52 5.81 -5.16 6.08
N VAL A 53 6.31 -4.64 7.19
CA VAL A 53 6.22 -3.21 7.52
C VAL A 53 7.63 -2.66 7.78
N PRO A 54 7.87 -1.35 7.57
CA PRO A 54 9.14 -0.73 7.91
C PRO A 54 9.49 -0.93 9.39
N ARG A 55 10.77 -1.13 9.71
CA ARG A 55 11.23 -1.48 11.06
C ARG A 55 10.85 -0.48 12.15
N ASN A 56 10.74 0.78 11.82
CA ASN A 56 10.45 1.86 12.75
C ASN A 56 9.02 2.40 12.59
N ALA A 57 8.15 1.67 11.91
CA ALA A 57 6.76 2.06 11.73
C ALA A 57 6.06 2.07 13.09
N SER A 58 5.46 3.21 13.45
CA SER A 58 4.59 3.33 14.62
C SER A 58 3.18 2.85 14.33
N PHE A 59 2.85 2.78 13.05
CA PHE A 59 1.58 2.34 12.48
C PHE A 59 1.87 1.84 11.06
N ALA A 60 1.02 1.04 10.47
CA ALA A 60 1.11 0.68 9.06
C ALA A 60 -0.28 0.47 8.48
N ALA A 61 -0.58 1.18 7.40
CA ALA A 61 -1.81 1.03 6.65
C ALA A 61 -1.52 1.06 5.16
N LEU A 62 -2.01 0.08 4.43
CA LEU A 62 -2.02 0.11 2.97
C LEU A 62 -3.31 0.78 2.51
N GLN A 63 -3.20 1.87 1.76
CA GLN A 63 -4.33 2.69 1.33
C GLN A 63 -4.86 2.27 -0.03
N SER A 64 -3.99 1.79 -0.92
CA SER A 64 -4.37 1.45 -2.28
C SER A 64 -3.54 0.30 -2.81
N VAL A 65 -4.12 -0.48 -3.72
CA VAL A 65 -3.44 -1.59 -4.40
C VAL A 65 -3.80 -1.59 -5.88
N SER A 66 -2.83 -1.91 -6.73
CA SER A 66 -3.02 -2.09 -8.16
C SER A 66 -2.33 -3.37 -8.63
N CYS A 67 -3.08 -4.24 -9.28
CA CYS A 67 -2.61 -5.52 -9.78
C CYS A 67 -2.62 -5.55 -11.30
N THR A 68 -1.50 -5.86 -11.92
CA THR A 68 -1.40 -6.08 -13.37
C THR A 68 -1.61 -7.54 -13.75
N SER A 69 -1.54 -8.44 -12.76
CA SER A 69 -1.88 -9.86 -12.90
C SER A 69 -2.11 -10.48 -11.51
N ALA A 70 -2.56 -11.71 -11.45
CA ALA A 70 -2.70 -12.48 -10.19
C ALA A 70 -1.35 -12.70 -9.45
N ALA A 71 -0.23 -12.51 -10.14
CA ALA A 71 1.12 -12.66 -9.60
C ALA A 71 1.90 -11.35 -9.48
N ARG A 72 1.31 -10.21 -9.83
CA ARG A 72 1.97 -8.90 -9.80
C ARG A 72 1.03 -7.82 -9.31
N CYS A 73 1.23 -7.38 -8.08
CA CYS A 73 0.54 -6.24 -7.49
C CYS A 73 1.53 -5.30 -6.82
N LEU A 74 1.15 -4.05 -6.71
CA LEU A 74 1.83 -3.03 -5.94
C LEU A 74 0.82 -2.36 -5.04
N ALA A 75 1.12 -2.28 -3.75
CA ALA A 75 0.32 -1.60 -2.76
C ALA A 75 1.12 -0.45 -2.14
N VAL A 76 0.44 0.63 -1.81
CA VAL A 76 1.05 1.82 -1.20
C VAL A 76 0.26 2.28 0.01
N GLY A 77 0.96 2.92 0.92
CA GLY A 77 0.33 3.42 2.13
C GLY A 77 1.26 4.29 2.96
N ASP A 78 0.99 4.36 4.27
CA ASP A 78 1.73 5.14 5.25
C ASP A 78 2.15 4.28 6.45
N ASP A 79 3.25 4.66 7.09
CA ASP A 79 3.85 3.97 8.23
C ASP A 79 3.75 4.77 9.54
N GLY A 80 2.89 5.79 9.54
CA GLY A 80 2.46 6.51 10.75
C GLY A 80 3.20 7.77 11.11
N SER A 81 4.18 8.24 10.33
CA SER A 81 4.70 9.63 10.36
C SER A 81 6.22 9.80 10.47
N PRO A 82 6.78 10.70 9.68
CA PRO A 82 6.36 11.05 8.34
C PRO A 82 6.93 10.03 7.36
N GLY A 83 6.17 9.03 7.01
CA GLY A 83 6.67 7.98 6.14
C GLY A 83 5.61 7.37 5.25
N VAL A 84 6.05 7.02 4.07
CA VAL A 84 5.29 6.24 3.11
C VAL A 84 6.02 4.94 2.84
N TYR A 85 5.28 3.89 2.58
CA TYR A 85 5.87 2.64 2.16
C TYR A 85 5.05 1.98 1.04
N ALA A 86 5.66 1.04 0.39
CA ALA A 86 5.03 0.23 -0.62
C ALA A 86 5.42 -1.23 -0.44
N ASP A 87 4.50 -2.10 -0.80
CA ASP A 87 4.70 -3.54 -0.85
C ASP A 87 4.39 -4.07 -2.25
N SER A 88 5.21 -4.99 -2.73
CA SER A 88 5.00 -5.67 -4.00
C SER A 88 4.67 -7.15 -3.77
N TRP A 89 3.68 -7.65 -4.51
CA TRP A 89 3.33 -9.06 -4.60
C TRP A 89 4.02 -9.71 -5.80
N ASN A 90 4.74 -10.79 -5.59
CA ASN A 90 5.48 -11.51 -6.63
C ASN A 90 4.84 -12.83 -7.08
N GLY A 91 3.61 -13.11 -6.62
CA GLY A 91 2.91 -14.37 -6.86
C GLY A 91 2.96 -15.36 -5.69
N THR A 92 3.93 -15.22 -4.79
CA THR A 92 4.14 -16.10 -3.62
C THR A 92 4.14 -15.35 -2.30
N GLY A 93 4.56 -14.08 -2.27
CA GLY A 93 4.64 -13.29 -1.05
C GLY A 93 4.67 -11.80 -1.32
N TRP A 94 4.35 -11.02 -0.28
CA TRP A 94 4.52 -9.58 -0.24
C TRP A 94 5.92 -9.22 0.21
N HIS A 95 6.51 -8.23 -0.42
CA HIS A 95 7.86 -7.75 -0.17
C HIS A 95 7.88 -6.24 -0.05
N LEU A 96 8.51 -5.75 1.01
CA LEU A 96 8.71 -4.32 1.20
C LEU A 96 9.53 -3.73 0.05
N VAL A 97 9.01 -2.68 -0.56
CA VAL A 97 9.70 -1.95 -1.63
C VAL A 97 10.32 -0.69 -1.02
N PRO A 98 11.63 -0.52 -1.10
CA PRO A 98 12.28 0.67 -0.60
C PRO A 98 11.75 1.92 -1.30
N MET A 99 11.33 2.90 -0.52
CA MET A 99 10.98 4.23 -1.00
C MET A 99 11.99 5.23 -0.48
N THR A 100 12.72 5.86 -1.38
CA THR A 100 13.58 7.00 -1.05
C THR A 100 12.85 8.28 -1.42
N THR A 101 12.39 9.00 -0.42
CA THR A 101 11.82 10.33 -0.56
C THR A 101 12.97 11.33 -0.57
N THR A 102 13.51 11.66 -1.74
CA THR A 102 14.54 12.70 -1.86
C THR A 102 13.87 14.06 -1.80
N GLY A 103 14.06 14.77 -0.70
CA GLY A 103 13.80 16.20 -0.58
C GLY A 103 12.39 16.62 -0.17
N GLY A 104 11.53 15.72 0.32
CA GLY A 104 10.21 16.08 0.85
C GLY A 104 9.71 14.99 1.79
N HIS A 105 8.94 15.39 2.78
CA HIS A 105 8.22 14.46 3.64
C HIS A 105 6.88 14.15 2.99
N ILE A 106 6.77 13.03 2.26
CA ILE A 106 5.46 12.53 1.84
C ILE A 106 4.80 11.96 3.09
N GLY A 107 3.63 12.49 3.43
CA GLY A 107 2.93 12.06 4.64
C GLY A 107 2.12 10.79 4.46
N ALA A 108 1.53 10.60 3.27
CA ALA A 108 0.76 9.41 2.95
C ALA A 108 0.56 9.28 1.43
N PHE A 109 0.59 8.06 0.90
CA PHE A 109 0.03 7.76 -0.40
C PHE A 109 -1.41 7.27 -0.25
N SER A 110 -2.30 7.84 -1.05
CA SER A 110 -3.73 7.52 -1.05
C SER A 110 -4.18 6.68 -2.24
N ALA A 111 -3.41 6.68 -3.33
CA ALA A 111 -3.77 5.97 -4.55
C ALA A 111 -2.54 5.43 -5.28
N VAL A 112 -2.69 4.28 -5.93
CA VAL A 112 -1.72 3.73 -6.87
C VAL A 112 -2.45 3.13 -8.07
N THR A 113 -1.86 3.27 -9.25
CA THR A 113 -2.30 2.59 -10.48
C THR A 113 -1.10 2.09 -11.25
N CYS A 114 -1.21 0.91 -11.84
CA CYS A 114 -0.16 0.27 -12.62
C CYS A 114 -0.66 -0.07 -14.03
N LEU A 115 0.06 0.36 -15.05
CA LEU A 115 -0.13 -0.07 -16.42
C LEU A 115 0.64 -1.36 -16.71
N ALA A 116 1.78 -1.54 -16.06
CA ALA A 116 2.63 -2.73 -16.10
C ALA A 116 3.33 -2.91 -14.76
N ALA A 117 3.94 -4.07 -14.53
CA ALA A 117 4.69 -4.35 -13.30
C ALA A 117 5.89 -3.38 -13.08
N THR A 118 6.34 -2.73 -14.14
CA THR A 118 7.43 -1.74 -14.15
C THR A 118 6.96 -0.32 -14.44
N SER A 119 5.65 -0.07 -14.44
CA SER A 119 5.08 1.24 -14.75
C SER A 119 3.86 1.49 -13.87
N CYS A 120 4.10 2.10 -12.72
CA CYS A 120 3.04 2.51 -11.80
C CYS A 120 3.19 3.97 -11.42
N ALA A 121 2.07 4.59 -11.10
CA ALA A 121 2.01 5.93 -10.51
C ALA A 121 1.28 5.87 -9.18
N ALA A 122 1.80 6.54 -8.17
CA ALA A 122 1.16 6.74 -6.88
C ALA A 122 0.95 8.23 -6.64
N LEU A 123 -0.15 8.56 -5.97
CA LEU A 123 -0.53 9.91 -5.58
C LEU A 123 -0.68 9.99 -4.07
N GLY A 124 -0.27 11.12 -3.52
CA GLY A 124 -0.36 11.38 -2.10
C GLY A 124 -0.21 12.86 -1.77
N ALA A 125 -0.01 13.14 -0.51
CA ALA A 125 0.20 14.49 -0.02
C ALA A 125 1.34 14.55 0.99
N THR A 126 2.06 15.66 1.00
CA THR A 126 2.95 15.98 2.11
C THR A 126 2.13 16.48 3.28
N THR A 127 2.34 15.90 4.44
CA THR A 127 1.92 16.54 5.69
C THR A 127 3.09 17.32 6.24
N GLN A 128 3.22 18.58 5.87
CA GLN A 128 4.02 19.49 6.66
C GLN A 128 3.13 20.14 7.73
N PHE A 129 3.58 20.08 8.94
CA PHE A 129 2.98 20.72 10.11
C PHE A 129 3.00 22.26 10.01
N ALA A 130 2.58 22.85 8.94
CA ALA A 130 2.22 24.25 8.85
C ALA A 130 1.78 24.61 7.42
N ALA A 131 0.56 25.01 7.28
CA ALA A 131 0.01 25.94 6.30
C ALA A 131 -0.05 25.53 4.80
N SER A 132 0.60 24.48 4.32
CA SER A 132 0.43 24.08 2.92
C SER A 132 0.70 22.59 2.68
N ALA A 133 -0.34 21.78 2.78
CA ALA A 133 -0.32 20.43 2.20
C ALA A 133 -0.10 20.55 0.68
N ARG A 134 0.85 19.80 0.14
CA ARG A 134 1.12 19.75 -1.30
C ARG A 134 0.82 18.36 -1.82
N SER A 135 0.22 18.30 -2.98
CA SER A 135 0.07 17.04 -3.70
C SER A 135 1.43 16.56 -4.20
N GLU A 136 1.69 15.28 -4.10
CA GLU A 136 2.88 14.66 -4.63
C GLU A 136 2.53 13.42 -5.44
N SER A 137 3.35 13.13 -6.44
CA SER A 137 3.26 11.92 -7.23
C SER A 137 4.58 11.17 -7.19
N ALA A 138 4.51 9.86 -7.29
CA ALA A 138 5.68 9.02 -7.43
C ALA A 138 5.48 8.01 -8.56
N PHE A 139 6.52 7.75 -9.33
CA PHE A 139 6.51 6.82 -10.44
C PHE A 139 7.46 5.65 -10.16
N TRP A 140 6.94 4.45 -10.30
CA TRP A 140 7.67 3.19 -10.18
C TRP A 140 8.14 2.70 -11.56
N ASN A 141 9.41 2.35 -11.67
CA ASN A 141 10.00 1.85 -12.92
C ASN A 141 10.36 0.35 -12.88
N GLY A 142 9.88 -0.38 -11.88
CA GLY A 142 10.21 -1.79 -11.67
C GLY A 142 11.34 -2.03 -10.67
N THR A 143 12.14 -1.01 -10.34
CA THR A 143 13.27 -1.13 -9.42
C THR A 143 13.31 -0.04 -8.35
N ARG A 144 12.83 1.16 -8.66
CA ARG A 144 12.84 2.30 -7.74
C ARG A 144 11.68 3.26 -8.00
N TRP A 145 11.31 3.97 -6.97
CA TRP A 145 10.40 5.09 -7.04
C TRP A 145 11.14 6.38 -7.39
N LYS A 146 10.50 7.21 -8.21
CA LYS A 146 10.91 8.59 -8.48
C LYS A 146 9.77 9.51 -8.08
N VAL A 147 10.02 10.31 -7.05
CA VAL A 147 9.05 11.33 -6.60
C VAL A 147 9.10 12.52 -7.54
N ALA A 148 7.94 13.04 -7.92
CA ALA A 148 7.78 14.27 -8.68
C ALA A 148 6.78 15.16 -7.94
N ARG A 149 7.08 16.45 -7.84
CA ARG A 149 6.12 17.43 -7.32
C ARG A 149 5.05 17.67 -8.38
N THR A 150 3.80 17.64 -7.96
CA THR A 150 2.72 18.19 -8.77
C THR A 150 2.75 19.72 -8.68
N ALA A 151 2.52 20.37 -9.78
CA ALA A 151 2.52 21.83 -9.86
C ALA A 151 1.40 22.46 -9.02
#